data_9bb7af678d8b7a24c934089e6ac68b7e
#
_entry.id   9bb7af678d8b7a24c934089e6ac68b7e
#
_cell.length_a   1.000
_cell.length_b   1.000
_cell.length_c   1.000
_cell.angle_alpha   90.00
_cell.angle_beta   90.00
_cell.angle_gamma   90.00
#
_symmetry.space_group_name_H-M   'P 1'
#
loop_
_entity.id
_entity.type
_entity.pdbx_description
1 polymer ?
#
loop_
_entity_poly.entity_id
_entity_poly.type
_entity_poly.pdbx_seq_one_letter_code
_entity_poly.pdbx_strand_id
1 'polypeptide(L)'
;MAEFSSEEKIILVQYGIKKYENEDIVIEKLKDILSEKDIQRNIDTLIGTQRVRRIGPENLQNNESHTELPELPENLKSIIDDL
;
A
#
# COMPACT_ATOMS: atom_id res chain seq x y z
N MET A 1 -9.20 -18.60 -4.06
CA MET A 1 -8.22 -17.50 -3.92
C MET A 1 -8.92 -16.18 -4.18
N ALA A 2 -8.78 -15.24 -3.27
CA ALA A 2 -9.42 -13.94 -3.42
C ALA A 2 -8.66 -13.11 -4.45
N GLU A 3 -9.40 -12.50 -5.35
CA GLU A 3 -8.83 -11.55 -6.30
C GLU A 3 -9.26 -10.15 -5.89
N PHE A 4 -8.32 -9.22 -5.96
CA PHE A 4 -8.58 -7.83 -5.63
C PHE A 4 -8.63 -7.00 -6.90
N SER A 5 -9.52 -6.01 -6.92
CA SER A 5 -9.54 -5.04 -8.01
C SER A 5 -8.29 -4.17 -7.94
N SER A 6 -7.99 -3.46 -9.03
CA SER A 6 -6.85 -2.54 -9.05
C SER A 6 -6.95 -1.50 -7.94
N GLU A 7 -8.16 -1.01 -7.68
CA GLU A 7 -8.40 -0.03 -6.62
C GLU A 7 -8.16 -0.63 -5.24
N GLU A 8 -8.62 -1.86 -5.02
CA GLU A 8 -8.40 -2.55 -3.75
C GLU A 8 -6.91 -2.80 -3.49
N LYS A 9 -6.16 -3.16 -4.53
CA LYS A 9 -4.71 -3.37 -4.41
C LYS A 9 -4.00 -2.08 -3.99
N ILE A 10 -4.39 -0.96 -4.58
CA ILE A 10 -3.82 0.34 -4.23
C ILE A 10 -4.11 0.67 -2.77
N ILE A 11 -5.34 0.44 -2.32
CA ILE A 11 -5.73 0.70 -0.94
C ILE A 11 -4.91 -0.15 0.02
N LEU A 12 -4.77 -1.44 -0.27
CA LEU A 12 -3.97 -2.33 0.57
C LEU A 12 -2.53 -1.86 0.70
N VAL A 13 -1.92 -1.44 -0.41
CA VAL A 13 -0.53 -0.95 -0.39
C VAL A 13 -0.44 0.36 0.38
N GLN A 14 -1.38 1.28 0.20
CA GLN A 14 -1.36 2.55 0.93
C GLN A 14 -1.46 2.35 2.44
N TYR A 15 -2.33 1.45 2.89
CA TYR A 15 -2.46 1.16 4.32
C TYR A 15 -1.26 0.39 4.86
N GLY A 16 -0.64 -0.47 4.04
CA GLY A 16 0.61 -1.11 4.41
C GLY A 16 1.72 -0.08 4.65
N ILE A 17 1.81 0.91 3.76
CA ILE A 17 2.77 1.99 3.90
C ILE A 17 2.47 2.84 5.15
N LYS A 18 1.20 3.11 5.41
CA LYS A 18 0.80 3.84 6.62
C LYS A 18 1.27 3.13 7.88
N LYS A 19 1.19 1.81 7.89
CA LYS A 19 1.49 1.00 9.06
C LYS A 19 3.00 0.82 9.28
N TYR A 20 3.75 0.61 8.20
CA TYR A 20 5.17 0.22 8.31
C TYR A 20 6.15 1.25 7.80
N GLU A 21 5.76 2.10 6.88
CA GLU A 21 6.61 3.15 6.28
C GLU A 21 7.93 2.63 5.72
N ASN A 22 7.94 1.38 5.26
CA ASN A 22 9.14 0.72 4.73
C ASN A 22 8.74 -0.18 3.58
N GLU A 23 9.35 0.03 2.41
CA GLU A 23 9.03 -0.70 1.19
C GLU A 23 9.21 -2.21 1.34
N ASP A 24 10.34 -2.63 1.89
CA ASP A 24 10.65 -4.06 2.03
C ASP A 24 9.68 -4.75 2.98
N ILE A 25 9.30 -4.08 4.06
CA ILE A 25 8.35 -4.64 5.01
C ILE A 25 6.96 -4.72 4.40
N VAL A 26 6.56 -3.70 3.64
CA VAL A 26 5.25 -3.71 2.96
C VAL A 26 5.18 -4.88 1.98
N ILE A 27 6.24 -5.09 1.19
CA ILE A 27 6.29 -6.22 0.27
C ILE A 27 6.20 -7.53 1.04
N GLU A 28 6.99 -7.68 2.09
CA GLU A 28 7.00 -8.89 2.91
C GLU A 28 5.62 -9.20 3.50
N LYS A 29 4.92 -8.18 3.99
CA LYS A 29 3.62 -8.37 4.61
C LYS A 29 2.50 -8.65 3.62
N LEU A 30 2.61 -8.11 2.40
CA LEU A 30 1.56 -8.24 1.40
C LEU A 30 1.79 -9.37 0.38
N LYS A 31 2.98 -9.97 0.35
CA LYS A 31 3.32 -10.94 -0.69
C LYS A 31 2.45 -12.20 -0.68
N ASP A 32 1.80 -12.50 0.43
CA ASP A 32 0.92 -13.67 0.53
C ASP A 32 -0.45 -13.41 -0.10
N ILE A 33 -0.81 -12.16 -0.31
CA ILE A 33 -2.11 -11.80 -0.87
C ILE A 33 -2.00 -11.06 -2.20
N LEU A 34 -0.85 -10.45 -2.49
CA LEU A 34 -0.58 -9.78 -3.77
C LEU A 34 0.79 -10.24 -4.27
N SER A 35 0.96 -10.31 -5.60
CA SER A 35 2.28 -10.60 -6.14
C SER A 35 3.23 -9.43 -5.86
N GLU A 36 4.52 -9.72 -5.72
CA GLU A 36 5.52 -8.67 -5.53
C GLU A 36 5.49 -7.66 -6.68
N LYS A 37 5.23 -8.14 -7.89
CA LYS A 37 5.14 -7.29 -9.06
C LYS A 37 3.98 -6.30 -8.94
N ASP A 38 2.83 -6.75 -8.45
CA ASP A 38 1.68 -5.88 -8.23
C ASP A 38 1.95 -4.87 -7.11
N ILE A 39 2.57 -5.32 -6.04
CA ILE A 39 2.92 -4.44 -4.92
C ILE A 39 3.86 -3.34 -5.41
N GLN A 40 4.92 -3.72 -6.12
CA GLN A 40 5.90 -2.77 -6.62
C GLN A 40 5.28 -1.79 -7.60
N ARG A 41 4.43 -2.29 -8.50
CA ARG A 41 3.73 -1.44 -9.47
C ARG A 41 2.84 -0.41 -8.77
N ASN A 42 2.14 -0.83 -7.73
CA ASN A 42 1.28 0.07 -6.98
C ASN A 42 2.08 1.10 -6.20
N ILE A 43 3.22 0.71 -5.63
CA ILE A 43 4.12 1.67 -4.99
C ILE A 43 4.58 2.72 -5.99
N ASP A 44 5.01 2.29 -7.18
CA ASP A 44 5.46 3.20 -8.22
C ASP A 44 4.35 4.16 -8.67
N THR A 45 3.13 3.63 -8.81
CA THR A 45 1.96 4.44 -9.16
C THR A 45 1.66 5.48 -8.08
N LEU A 46 1.71 5.06 -6.81
CA LEU A 46 1.45 5.97 -5.69
C LEU A 46 2.48 7.08 -5.61
N ILE A 47 3.75 6.75 -5.87
CA ILE A 47 4.80 7.77 -5.91
C ILE A 47 4.59 8.70 -7.10
N GLY A 48 4.27 8.15 -8.27
CA GLY A 48 4.04 8.92 -9.48
C GLY A 48 2.85 9.87 -9.39
N THR A 49 1.84 9.52 -8.60
CA THR A 49 0.66 10.36 -8.38
C THR A 49 0.80 11.25 -7.15
N GLN A 50 1.94 11.24 -6.49
CA GLN A 50 2.24 12.03 -5.30
C GLN A 50 1.38 11.71 -4.08
N ARG A 51 0.80 10.52 -4.04
CA ARG A 51 0.07 10.05 -2.87
C ARG A 51 1.00 9.48 -1.80
N VAL A 52 2.17 9.02 -2.24
CA VAL A 52 3.22 8.49 -1.39
C VAL A 52 4.53 9.14 -1.83
N ARG A 53 5.40 9.41 -0.88
CA ARG A 53 6.73 9.94 -1.20
C ARG A 53 7.80 9.05 -0.59
N ARG A 54 8.93 8.99 -1.25
CA ARG A 54 10.10 8.25 -0.77
C ARG A 54 10.92 9.19 0.11
N ILE A 55 11.07 8.84 1.37
CA ILE A 55 11.79 9.66 2.34
C ILE A 55 13.17 9.09 2.71
N GLY A 56 13.52 7.93 2.14
CA GLY A 56 14.81 7.29 2.33
C GLY A 56 14.95 6.15 1.35
N PRO A 57 16.09 5.42 1.34
CA PRO A 57 16.30 4.34 0.38
C PRO A 57 15.18 3.29 0.37
N GLU A 58 14.65 2.97 1.54
CA GLU A 58 13.59 1.97 1.69
C GLU A 58 12.37 2.55 2.38
N ASN A 59 12.39 3.82 2.72
CA ASN A 59 11.33 4.42 3.53
C ASN A 59 10.33 5.15 2.66
N LEU A 60 9.07 4.87 2.92
CA LEU A 60 7.93 5.45 2.22
C LEU A 60 7.00 6.08 3.23
N GLN A 61 6.34 7.15 2.84
CA GLN A 61 5.37 7.82 3.70
C GLN A 61 4.20 8.29 2.86
N ASN A 62 3.00 8.07 3.38
CA ASN A 62 1.81 8.64 2.75
C ASN A 62 1.86 10.16 2.83
N ASN A 63 1.58 10.80 1.70
CA ASN A 63 1.59 12.25 1.60
C ASN A 63 0.22 12.80 1.98
N GLU A 64 -0.15 12.66 3.26
CA GLU A 64 -1.49 13.00 3.75
C GLU A 64 -1.77 14.50 3.71
N SER A 65 -0.73 15.32 3.63
CA SER A 65 -0.90 16.76 3.45
C SER A 65 -1.34 17.11 2.02
N HIS A 66 -1.11 16.21 1.07
CA HIS A 66 -1.48 16.40 -0.33
C HIS A 66 -2.77 15.66 -0.68
N THR A 67 -2.89 14.41 -0.26
CA THR A 67 -4.07 13.59 -0.51
C THR A 67 -4.42 12.79 0.74
N GLU A 68 -5.72 12.70 1.03
CA GLU A 68 -6.19 11.88 2.14
C GLU A 68 -6.10 10.40 1.77
N LEU A 69 -5.93 9.55 2.79
CA LEU A 69 -6.04 8.12 2.59
C LEU A 69 -7.46 7.78 2.16
N PRO A 70 -7.63 6.83 1.22
CA PRO A 70 -8.96 6.42 0.81
C PRO A 70 -9.70 5.75 1.96
N GLU A 71 -11.03 5.81 1.90
CA GLU A 71 -11.84 5.10 2.88
C GLU A 71 -11.56 3.61 2.79
N LEU A 72 -11.41 2.96 3.95
CA LEU A 72 -11.08 1.55 4.01
C LEU A 72 -12.36 0.70 3.86
N PRO A 73 -12.49 -0.05 2.75
CA PRO A 73 -13.64 -0.93 2.59
C PRO A 73 -13.67 -2.00 3.68
N GLU A 74 -14.87 -2.39 4.08
CA GLU A 74 -15.05 -3.36 5.16
C GLU A 74 -14.37 -4.70 4.87
N ASN A 75 -14.43 -5.15 3.61
CA ASN A 75 -13.81 -6.41 3.22
C ASN A 75 -12.28 -6.39 3.28
N LEU A 76 -11.67 -5.20 3.31
CA LEU A 76 -10.22 -5.07 3.42
C LEU A 76 -9.77 -4.80 4.84
N LYS A 77 -10.69 -4.40 5.71
CA LYS A 77 -10.35 -3.99 7.06
C LYS A 77 -9.68 -5.10 7.86
N SER A 78 -10.21 -6.31 7.80
CA SER A 78 -9.62 -7.43 8.53
C SER A 78 -8.24 -7.79 7.99
N ILE A 79 -8.04 -7.64 6.69
CA ILE A 79 -6.73 -7.89 6.07
C ILE A 79 -5.71 -6.89 6.59
N ILE A 80 -6.07 -5.62 6.62
CA ILE A 80 -5.19 -4.56 7.12
C ILE A 80 -4.90 -4.75 8.61
N ASP A 81 -5.88 -5.12 9.39
CA ASP A 81 -5.72 -5.34 10.83
C ASP A 81 -4.74 -6.49 11.11
N ASP A 82 -4.67 -7.46 10.21
CA ASP A 82 -3.80 -8.63 10.36
C ASP A 82 -2.37 -8.42 9.83
N LEU A 83 -2.11 -7.31 9.17
CA LEU A 83 -0.77 -7.04 8.64
C LEU A 83 0.29 -6.83 9.70
#